data_464053c0b07d5114948172a0fcf95944
#
_entry.id   464053c0b07d5114948172a0fcf95944
#
_cell.length_a   1.000
_cell.length_b   1.000
_cell.length_c   1.000
_cell.angle_alpha   90.00
_cell.angle_beta   90.00
_cell.angle_gamma   90.00
#
_symmetry.space_group_name_H-M   'P 1'
#
loop_
_entity.id
_entity.type
_entity.pdbx_description
1 polymer ?
#
loop_
_entity_poly.entity_id
_entity_poly.type
_entity_poly.pdbx_seq_one_letter_code
_entity_poly.pdbx_strand_id
1 'polypeptide(L)'
;AWSTYNGHDVISSITQYGKDEKSGVENINNSAYRYTYNVSGQFDYQNTFNEDHNVFAMVLANAWQTQRSGHYHRTTNANLGFQASYNYQHKYYADFSAAMPYSTKLPEGNRTAFSPTVTLGWNLAKEDFMGNSIFDNLMLTASAGIINQDLDITTSDNEDGYFLYKPVVQPGGWYSWGDNGGLSATEFQRGDGSAMTFVKRKEFTAGLRGSMWNRLLTFDFNFFTSKMEGGLARTSSLYPIYFTQVGYPSSSIIPYVNFNEDKRTGFDFSVYANKKVGEVDLTLGVSGMWYKSTAEKRDENVEFDYLSVVGRALNGHWGLQSEGFFNDQAEIDAAPKQTFGDVKPGDIRYKDQNNDGKVDDNDRVFLGRWDSPFMSGINLTAKWRDFTLYVMGNLYIGGYGMKDNSYYWV
;
A
#
# COMPACT_ATOMS: atom_id res chain seq x y z
N ALA A 1 -40.08 11.73 21.53
CA ALA A 1 -40.36 12.42 20.26
C ALA A 1 -40.47 13.92 20.52
N TRP A 2 -40.00 14.71 19.59
CA TRP A 2 -40.11 16.17 19.58
C TRP A 2 -41.19 16.60 18.60
N SER A 3 -42.00 17.56 18.94
CA SER A 3 -42.94 18.20 18.04
C SER A 3 -42.97 19.69 18.29
N THR A 4 -43.34 20.46 17.27
CA THR A 4 -43.52 21.91 17.38
C THR A 4 -45.00 22.21 17.66
N TYR A 5 -45.27 22.99 18.68
CA TYR A 5 -46.60 23.47 18.98
C TYR A 5 -46.57 25.01 19.14
N ASN A 6 -47.37 25.72 18.35
CA ASN A 6 -47.38 27.18 18.29
C ASN A 6 -45.99 27.82 18.05
N GLY A 7 -45.15 27.20 17.23
CA GLY A 7 -43.80 27.69 16.93
C GLY A 7 -42.77 27.42 18.02
N HIS A 8 -43.11 26.66 19.06
CA HIS A 8 -42.20 26.25 20.12
C HIS A 8 -42.01 24.74 20.09
N ASP A 9 -40.78 24.29 20.31
CA ASP A 9 -40.48 22.88 20.45
C ASP A 9 -40.96 22.35 21.79
N VAL A 10 -41.83 21.36 21.76
CA VAL A 10 -42.34 20.70 22.94
C VAL A 10 -42.09 19.20 22.90
N ILE A 11 -41.88 18.61 24.08
CA ILE A 11 -41.78 17.16 24.19
C ILE A 11 -43.21 16.62 24.16
N SER A 12 -43.60 16.06 23.02
CA SER A 12 -44.96 15.52 22.81
C SER A 12 -45.14 14.10 23.42
N SER A 13 -44.07 13.33 23.49
CA SER A 13 -44.05 12.05 24.15
C SER A 13 -42.63 11.61 24.50
N ILE A 14 -42.50 10.93 25.62
CA ILE A 14 -41.27 10.22 25.98
C ILE A 14 -41.54 8.74 25.75
N THR A 15 -40.80 8.15 24.79
CA THR A 15 -40.88 6.71 24.50
C THR A 15 -39.58 6.07 24.91
N GLN A 16 -39.63 5.10 25.78
CA GLN A 16 -38.47 4.29 26.11
C GLN A 16 -38.27 3.26 25.01
N TYR A 17 -37.12 3.31 24.33
CA TYR A 17 -36.68 2.32 23.38
C TYR A 17 -35.70 1.39 24.08
N GLY A 18 -36.11 0.12 24.20
CA GLY A 18 -35.34 -0.91 24.89
C GLY A 18 -35.69 -1.01 26.38
N LYS A 19 -35.39 -2.11 26.97
CA LYS A 19 -35.44 -2.36 28.42
C LYS A 19 -34.01 -2.68 28.85
N ASP A 20 -33.64 -2.22 30.02
CA ASP A 20 -32.44 -2.67 30.72
C ASP A 20 -32.67 -4.12 31.20
N GLU A 21 -32.58 -5.06 30.27
CA GLU A 21 -32.64 -6.48 30.60
C GLU A 21 -31.20 -7.03 30.63
N LYS A 22 -30.84 -7.62 31.78
CA LYS A 22 -29.55 -8.32 31.97
C LYS A 22 -29.49 -9.68 31.24
N SER A 23 -30.46 -10.02 30.42
CA SER A 23 -30.49 -11.27 29.66
C SER A 23 -29.82 -11.08 28.31
N GLY A 24 -28.48 -11.00 28.32
CA GLY A 24 -27.70 -11.29 27.12
C GLY A 24 -27.80 -12.78 26.81
N VAL A 25 -28.48 -13.15 25.75
CA VAL A 25 -28.39 -14.51 25.18
C VAL A 25 -27.17 -14.48 24.26
N GLU A 26 -26.08 -15.09 24.70
CA GLU A 26 -24.96 -15.38 23.79
C GLU A 26 -25.40 -16.46 22.82
N ASN A 27 -25.65 -16.07 21.59
CA ASN A 27 -25.96 -16.99 20.52
C ASN A 27 -24.76 -17.03 19.57
N ILE A 28 -24.02 -18.13 19.53
CA ILE A 28 -23.06 -18.41 18.49
C ILE A 28 -23.85 -18.96 17.28
N ASN A 29 -24.37 -18.04 16.46
CA ASN A 29 -25.14 -18.36 15.27
C ASN A 29 -24.31 -18.72 14.05
N ASN A 30 -22.98 -18.61 14.13
CA ASN A 30 -22.08 -18.82 13.01
C ASN A 30 -20.83 -19.58 13.44
N SER A 31 -20.64 -20.77 12.88
CA SER A 31 -19.42 -21.56 13.01
C SER A 31 -18.50 -21.31 11.81
N ALA A 32 -18.04 -20.05 11.65
CA ALA A 32 -17.03 -19.75 10.66
C ALA A 32 -15.68 -20.33 11.09
N TYR A 33 -15.01 -21.02 10.18
CA TYR A 33 -13.68 -21.57 10.41
C TYR A 33 -12.72 -21.20 9.28
N ARG A 34 -11.45 -21.17 9.63
CA ARG A 34 -10.34 -21.06 8.69
C ARG A 34 -9.26 -22.07 9.10
N TYR A 35 -8.92 -22.97 8.19
CA TYR A 35 -7.78 -23.87 8.35
C TYR A 35 -6.66 -23.44 7.42
N THR A 36 -5.45 -23.40 7.96
CA THR A 36 -4.24 -23.16 7.17
C THR A 36 -3.23 -24.27 7.48
N TYR A 37 -2.81 -24.95 6.44
CA TYR A 37 -1.72 -25.93 6.50
C TYR A 37 -0.50 -25.34 5.79
N ASN A 38 0.65 -25.45 6.42
CA ASN A 38 1.92 -25.06 5.84
C ASN A 38 2.91 -26.20 5.93
N VAL A 39 3.60 -26.48 4.84
CA VAL A 39 4.68 -27.45 4.75
C VAL A 39 5.87 -26.77 4.09
N SER A 40 7.04 -26.89 4.70
CA SER A 40 8.28 -26.35 4.13
C SER A 40 9.42 -27.36 4.30
N GLY A 41 10.31 -27.34 3.34
CA GLY A 41 11.55 -28.12 3.37
C GLY A 41 12.68 -27.30 2.76
N GLN A 42 13.85 -27.39 3.33
CA GLN A 42 15.04 -26.67 2.88
C GLN A 42 16.24 -27.60 2.87
N PHE A 43 17.06 -27.43 1.86
CA PHE A 43 18.37 -28.04 1.78
C PHE A 43 19.38 -26.95 1.47
N ASP A 44 20.45 -26.88 2.27
CA ASP A 44 21.53 -25.93 2.09
C ASP A 44 22.90 -26.63 2.06
N TYR A 45 23.79 -26.04 1.30
CA TYR A 45 25.16 -26.44 1.16
C TYR A 45 26.08 -25.23 1.34
N GLN A 46 27.09 -25.36 2.17
CA GLN A 46 28.11 -24.34 2.37
C GLN A 46 29.49 -24.98 2.37
N ASN A 47 30.43 -24.36 1.64
CA ASN A 47 31.81 -24.80 1.63
C ASN A 47 32.76 -23.64 1.32
N THR A 48 34.02 -23.80 1.76
CA THR A 48 35.12 -22.90 1.43
C THR A 48 36.19 -23.68 0.70
N PHE A 49 36.52 -23.25 -0.51
CA PHE A 49 37.57 -23.88 -1.34
C PHE A 49 38.81 -22.98 -1.34
N ASN A 50 39.98 -23.59 -1.22
CA ASN A 50 41.27 -22.91 -1.25
C ASN A 50 41.36 -21.67 -0.32
N GLU A 51 40.65 -21.69 0.84
CA GLU A 51 40.59 -20.62 1.83
C GLU A 51 39.95 -19.30 1.35
N ASP A 52 39.87 -19.06 0.06
CA ASP A 52 39.48 -17.80 -0.57
C ASP A 52 38.08 -17.84 -1.19
N HIS A 53 37.60 -19.00 -1.60
CA HIS A 53 36.36 -19.15 -2.35
C HIS A 53 35.25 -19.69 -1.45
N ASN A 54 34.36 -18.84 -1.00
CA ASN A 54 33.22 -19.25 -0.21
C ASN A 54 31.98 -19.39 -1.08
N VAL A 55 31.36 -20.55 -1.03
CA VAL A 55 30.16 -20.91 -1.78
C VAL A 55 29.04 -21.27 -0.82
N PHE A 56 27.87 -20.73 -1.05
CA PHE A 56 26.63 -21.13 -0.41
C PHE A 56 25.60 -21.42 -1.49
N ALA A 57 24.83 -22.51 -1.34
CA ALA A 57 23.70 -22.81 -2.20
C ALA A 57 22.53 -23.31 -1.35
N MET A 58 21.33 -22.91 -1.67
CA MET A 58 20.10 -23.29 -0.97
C MET A 58 18.99 -23.59 -1.96
N VAL A 59 18.23 -24.65 -1.68
CA VAL A 59 16.95 -24.92 -2.31
C VAL A 59 15.89 -24.99 -1.24
N LEU A 60 14.82 -24.23 -1.42
CA LEU A 60 13.68 -24.16 -0.51
C LEU A 60 12.41 -24.54 -1.26
N ALA A 61 11.60 -25.42 -0.68
CA ALA A 61 10.24 -25.67 -1.13
C ALA A 61 9.27 -25.34 0.02
N ASN A 62 8.27 -24.54 -0.26
CA ASN A 62 7.22 -24.17 0.71
C ASN A 62 5.86 -24.24 0.02
N ALA A 63 4.87 -24.77 0.72
CA ALA A 63 3.49 -24.77 0.26
C ALA A 63 2.55 -24.54 1.43
N TRP A 64 1.55 -23.71 1.22
CA TRP A 64 0.48 -23.52 2.17
C TRP A 64 -0.88 -23.54 1.50
N GLN A 65 -1.88 -24.01 2.24
CA GLN A 65 -3.25 -24.09 1.79
C GLN A 65 -4.19 -23.58 2.86
N THR A 66 -5.10 -22.70 2.47
CA THR A 66 -6.15 -22.19 3.35
C THR A 66 -7.52 -22.62 2.86
N GLN A 67 -8.35 -23.09 3.78
CA GLN A 67 -9.77 -23.35 3.57
C GLN A 67 -10.57 -22.49 4.55
N ARG A 68 -11.63 -21.86 4.05
CA ARG A 68 -12.59 -21.08 4.84
C ARG A 68 -13.99 -21.65 4.72
N SER A 69 -14.79 -21.51 5.77
CA SER A 69 -16.23 -21.73 5.70
C SER A 69 -16.88 -20.83 4.65
N GLY A 70 -17.83 -21.35 3.91
CA GLY A 70 -18.51 -20.62 2.82
C GLY A 70 -17.76 -20.58 1.49
N HIS A 71 -16.48 -21.02 1.43
CA HIS A 71 -15.70 -21.11 0.20
C HIS A 71 -15.57 -22.57 -0.25
N TYR A 72 -15.99 -22.87 -1.48
CA TYR A 72 -15.95 -24.23 -2.01
C TYR A 72 -14.53 -24.71 -2.32
N HIS A 73 -13.70 -23.83 -2.91
CA HIS A 73 -12.33 -24.18 -3.26
C HIS A 73 -11.34 -23.63 -2.22
N ARG A 74 -10.24 -24.35 -2.06
CA ARG A 74 -9.14 -23.96 -1.21
C ARG A 74 -8.22 -22.98 -1.95
N THR A 75 -7.68 -22.01 -1.23
CA THR A 75 -6.59 -21.17 -1.73
C THR A 75 -5.27 -21.86 -1.43
N THR A 76 -4.48 -22.14 -2.45
CA THR A 76 -3.19 -22.80 -2.34
C THR A 76 -2.11 -21.91 -2.95
N ASN A 77 -1.04 -21.70 -2.19
CA ASN A 77 0.19 -21.08 -2.66
C ASN A 77 1.33 -22.07 -2.43
N ALA A 78 2.25 -22.10 -3.38
CA ALA A 78 3.50 -22.82 -3.24
C ALA A 78 4.64 -21.97 -3.79
N ASN A 79 5.83 -22.22 -3.33
CA ASN A 79 7.02 -21.54 -3.80
C ASN A 79 8.21 -22.51 -3.81
N LEU A 80 8.90 -22.55 -4.95
CA LEU A 80 10.20 -23.19 -5.04
C LEU A 80 11.25 -22.08 -5.13
N GLY A 81 12.13 -22.01 -4.14
CA GLY A 81 13.20 -21.02 -4.05
C GLY A 81 14.56 -21.65 -4.28
N PHE A 82 15.43 -20.89 -4.91
CA PHE A 82 16.84 -21.20 -5.10
C PHE A 82 17.68 -19.99 -4.75
N GLN A 83 18.80 -20.21 -4.06
CA GLN A 83 19.81 -19.18 -3.82
C GLN A 83 21.19 -19.77 -4.05
N ALA A 84 22.07 -19.01 -4.69
CA ALA A 84 23.49 -19.30 -4.81
C ALA A 84 24.27 -18.03 -4.50
N SER A 85 25.14 -18.10 -3.49
CA SER A 85 25.99 -17.01 -3.06
C SER A 85 27.45 -17.41 -3.20
N TYR A 86 28.24 -16.51 -3.71
CA TYR A 86 29.67 -16.67 -3.86
C TYR A 86 30.39 -15.44 -3.33
N ASN A 87 31.43 -15.63 -2.56
CA ASN A 87 32.37 -14.55 -2.28
C ASN A 87 33.82 -15.03 -2.46
N TYR A 88 34.62 -14.11 -3.02
CA TYR A 88 36.03 -14.28 -3.20
C TYR A 88 36.82 -13.40 -2.22
N GLN A 89 37.62 -14.02 -1.36
CA GLN A 89 38.48 -13.37 -0.34
C GLN A 89 37.71 -12.41 0.59
N HIS A 90 36.41 -12.58 0.71
CA HIS A 90 35.54 -11.61 1.37
C HIS A 90 35.65 -10.17 0.83
N LYS A 91 36.15 -10.00 -0.41
CA LYS A 91 36.25 -8.74 -1.13
C LYS A 91 35.07 -8.56 -2.10
N TYR A 92 34.81 -9.56 -2.92
CA TYR A 92 33.78 -9.54 -3.95
C TYR A 92 32.69 -10.55 -3.63
N TYR A 93 31.45 -10.11 -3.73
CA TYR A 93 30.28 -10.91 -3.43
C TYR A 93 29.35 -10.91 -4.65
N ALA A 94 28.82 -12.07 -4.98
CA ALA A 94 27.80 -12.25 -5.97
C ALA A 94 26.74 -13.18 -5.40
N ASP A 95 25.49 -12.75 -5.42
CA ASP A 95 24.36 -13.51 -4.94
C ASP A 95 23.32 -13.59 -6.05
N PHE A 96 22.84 -14.77 -6.34
CA PHE A 96 21.72 -15.01 -7.24
C PHE A 96 20.64 -15.75 -6.48
N SER A 97 19.44 -15.19 -6.44
CA SER A 97 18.28 -15.87 -5.92
C SER A 97 17.16 -15.89 -6.96
N ALA A 98 16.39 -16.96 -6.95
CA ALA A 98 15.23 -17.09 -7.81
C ALA A 98 14.11 -17.78 -7.06
N ALA A 99 12.89 -17.36 -7.31
CA ALA A 99 11.68 -17.98 -6.77
C ALA A 99 10.71 -18.30 -7.90
N MET A 100 10.02 -19.43 -7.77
CA MET A 100 8.92 -19.84 -8.65
C MET A 100 7.64 -19.93 -7.82
N PRO A 101 6.91 -18.81 -7.64
CA PRO A 101 5.64 -18.81 -6.95
C PRO A 101 4.56 -19.53 -7.77
N TYR A 102 3.67 -20.21 -7.05
CA TYR A 102 2.42 -20.78 -7.56
C TYR A 102 1.26 -20.25 -6.74
N SER A 103 0.19 -19.81 -7.38
CA SER A 103 -1.02 -19.33 -6.71
C SER A 103 -2.30 -19.77 -7.42
N THR A 104 -3.25 -20.30 -6.66
CA THR A 104 -4.59 -20.63 -7.16
C THR A 104 -5.53 -19.43 -7.27
N LYS A 105 -5.10 -18.25 -6.82
CA LYS A 105 -5.83 -16.99 -7.10
C LYS A 105 -5.84 -16.65 -8.59
N LEU A 106 -4.96 -17.27 -9.37
CA LEU A 106 -4.77 -17.03 -10.79
C LEU A 106 -5.39 -18.13 -11.65
N PRO A 107 -5.76 -17.81 -12.91
CA PRO A 107 -6.31 -18.79 -13.84
C PRO A 107 -5.29 -19.87 -14.18
N GLU A 108 -5.79 -21.02 -14.61
CA GLU A 108 -4.95 -22.09 -15.14
C GLU A 108 -4.09 -21.59 -16.30
N GLY A 109 -2.81 -21.96 -16.31
CA GLY A 109 -1.83 -21.42 -17.27
C GLY A 109 -1.03 -20.21 -16.76
N ASN A 110 -1.58 -19.40 -15.82
CA ASN A 110 -0.91 -18.22 -15.27
C ASN A 110 -0.56 -18.36 -13.78
N ARG A 111 -0.69 -19.56 -13.21
CA ARG A 111 -0.49 -19.83 -11.77
C ARG A 111 0.96 -19.84 -11.32
N THR A 112 1.92 -19.82 -12.23
CA THR A 112 3.35 -19.84 -11.93
C THR A 112 4.04 -18.65 -12.58
N ALA A 113 5.11 -18.19 -11.95
CA ALA A 113 5.97 -17.13 -12.46
C ALA A 113 7.42 -17.37 -12.07
N PHE A 114 8.35 -16.59 -12.62
CA PHE A 114 9.76 -16.64 -12.26
C PHE A 114 10.22 -15.29 -11.74
N SER A 115 10.81 -15.29 -10.54
CA SER A 115 11.19 -14.11 -9.75
C SER A 115 12.70 -14.15 -9.47
N PRO A 116 13.56 -13.72 -10.40
CA PRO A 116 15.00 -13.67 -10.21
C PRO A 116 15.44 -12.39 -9.50
N THR A 117 16.51 -12.49 -8.71
CA THR A 117 17.22 -11.35 -8.10
C THR A 117 18.72 -11.61 -8.15
N VAL A 118 19.47 -10.59 -8.52
CA VAL A 118 20.94 -10.59 -8.49
C VAL A 118 21.40 -9.49 -7.55
N THR A 119 22.33 -9.82 -6.67
CA THR A 119 22.99 -8.86 -5.78
C THR A 119 24.50 -8.97 -5.94
N LEU A 120 25.15 -7.84 -6.10
CA LEU A 120 26.60 -7.72 -6.13
C LEU A 120 27.08 -6.90 -4.95
N GLY A 121 28.21 -7.28 -4.39
CA GLY A 121 28.84 -6.58 -3.29
C GLY A 121 30.34 -6.46 -3.46
N TRP A 122 30.88 -5.31 -3.09
CA TRP A 122 32.30 -5.04 -3.11
C TRP A 122 32.77 -4.45 -1.78
N ASN A 123 33.64 -5.14 -1.09
CA ASN A 123 34.24 -4.67 0.15
C ASN A 123 35.50 -3.87 -0.16
N LEU A 124 35.33 -2.58 -0.31
CA LEU A 124 36.40 -1.62 -0.63
C LEU A 124 37.48 -1.60 0.45
N ALA A 125 37.11 -1.72 1.72
CA ALA A 125 38.07 -1.65 2.82
C ALA A 125 39.12 -2.79 2.81
N LYS A 126 38.85 -3.86 2.07
CA LYS A 126 39.80 -4.98 1.90
C LYS A 126 40.71 -4.86 0.71
N GLU A 127 40.61 -3.77 -0.04
CA GLU A 127 41.48 -3.53 -1.19
C GLU A 127 42.79 -2.87 -0.75
N ASP A 128 43.88 -3.18 -1.44
CA ASP A 128 45.22 -2.74 -1.11
C ASP A 128 45.35 -1.19 -1.10
N PHE A 129 44.59 -0.52 -1.99
CA PHE A 129 44.58 0.93 -2.04
C PHE A 129 43.91 1.59 -0.82
N MET A 130 43.18 0.83 0.00
CA MET A 130 42.52 1.28 1.24
C MET A 130 43.32 1.00 2.50
N GLY A 131 44.52 0.42 2.39
CA GLY A 131 45.31 -0.05 3.53
C GLY A 131 45.62 0.98 4.62
N ASN A 132 45.63 2.28 4.29
CA ASN A 132 45.83 3.40 5.25
C ASN A 132 44.55 4.24 5.41
N SER A 133 43.38 3.70 5.08
CA SER A 133 42.13 4.44 5.19
C SER A 133 41.63 4.51 6.63
N ILE A 134 40.76 5.46 6.88
CA ILE A 134 40.05 5.61 8.16
C ILE A 134 38.90 4.60 8.32
N PHE A 135 38.60 3.83 7.28
CA PHE A 135 37.50 2.88 7.26
C PHE A 135 37.93 1.52 7.80
N ASP A 136 37.24 1.02 8.80
CA ASP A 136 37.38 -0.35 9.30
C ASP A 136 36.66 -1.35 8.39
N ASN A 137 35.56 -0.90 7.79
CA ASN A 137 34.80 -1.63 6.78
C ASN A 137 34.12 -0.62 5.84
N LEU A 138 34.08 -0.93 4.56
CA LEU A 138 33.37 -0.14 3.55
C LEU A 138 32.87 -1.05 2.45
N MET A 139 31.58 -1.25 2.38
CA MET A 139 30.94 -2.18 1.45
C MET A 139 29.98 -1.42 0.54
N LEU A 140 30.16 -1.58 -0.76
CA LEU A 140 29.24 -1.16 -1.80
C LEU A 140 28.39 -2.35 -2.22
N THR A 141 27.09 -2.15 -2.37
CA THR A 141 26.16 -3.18 -2.81
C THR A 141 25.25 -2.66 -3.90
N ALA A 142 24.87 -3.52 -4.84
CA ALA A 142 23.85 -3.25 -5.84
C ALA A 142 23.01 -4.50 -6.04
N SER A 143 21.68 -4.33 -6.05
CA SER A 143 20.73 -5.42 -6.25
C SER A 143 19.68 -5.03 -7.28
N ALA A 144 19.32 -6.00 -8.14
CA ALA A 144 18.24 -5.84 -9.09
C ALA A 144 17.42 -7.13 -9.17
N GLY A 145 16.09 -7.03 -9.16
CA GLY A 145 15.23 -8.19 -9.18
C GLY A 145 13.83 -7.94 -9.67
N ILE A 146 13.13 -9.03 -9.94
CA ILE A 146 11.71 -9.07 -10.27
C ILE A 146 11.02 -9.98 -9.26
N ILE A 147 10.02 -9.45 -8.58
CA ILE A 147 9.19 -10.20 -7.63
C ILE A 147 7.80 -10.31 -8.22
N ASN A 148 7.31 -11.52 -8.42
CA ASN A 148 5.93 -11.79 -8.81
C ASN A 148 5.14 -12.12 -7.54
N GLN A 149 4.07 -11.37 -7.30
CA GLN A 149 3.29 -11.49 -6.06
C GLN A 149 1.78 -11.56 -6.35
N ASP A 150 1.05 -12.24 -5.49
CA ASP A 150 -0.40 -12.37 -5.53
C ASP A 150 -1.10 -11.66 -4.35
N LEU A 151 -0.36 -10.93 -3.54
CA LEU A 151 -0.89 -10.20 -2.37
C LEU A 151 -1.88 -9.12 -2.78
N ASP A 152 -1.61 -8.44 -3.90
CA ASP A 152 -2.46 -7.37 -4.44
C ASP A 152 -3.60 -7.91 -5.33
N ILE A 153 -3.75 -9.24 -5.44
CA ILE A 153 -4.89 -9.87 -6.09
C ILE A 153 -6.03 -9.98 -5.08
N THR A 154 -6.65 -8.84 -4.81
CA THR A 154 -7.73 -8.65 -3.84
C THR A 154 -8.66 -7.53 -4.30
N THR A 155 -9.86 -7.46 -3.72
CA THR A 155 -10.77 -6.33 -3.85
C THR A 155 -11.39 -6.03 -2.49
N SER A 156 -12.05 -4.88 -2.31
CA SER A 156 -12.76 -4.54 -1.08
C SER A 156 -13.78 -5.60 -0.66
N ASP A 157 -14.43 -6.22 -1.63
CA ASP A 157 -15.48 -7.21 -1.40
C ASP A 157 -14.95 -8.65 -1.36
N ASN A 158 -13.68 -8.85 -1.76
CA ASN A 158 -13.05 -10.16 -1.83
C ASN A 158 -11.56 -10.05 -1.45
N GLU A 159 -11.30 -9.84 -0.17
CA GLU A 159 -9.96 -9.69 0.40
C GLU A 159 -9.04 -10.89 0.14
N ASP A 160 -9.62 -12.09 -0.02
CA ASP A 160 -8.86 -13.30 -0.30
C ASP A 160 -8.49 -13.48 -1.78
N GLY A 161 -9.01 -12.64 -2.67
CA GLY A 161 -8.82 -12.78 -4.11
C GLY A 161 -9.45 -14.04 -4.70
N TYR A 162 -10.48 -14.59 -4.02
CA TYR A 162 -11.10 -15.85 -4.38
C TYR A 162 -11.78 -15.80 -5.75
N PHE A 163 -11.21 -16.50 -6.72
CA PHE A 163 -11.68 -16.59 -8.11
C PHE A 163 -12.02 -15.25 -8.80
N LEU A 164 -11.25 -14.20 -8.54
CA LEU A 164 -11.47 -12.91 -9.20
C LEU A 164 -11.39 -12.97 -10.73
N TYR A 165 -10.68 -13.94 -11.28
CA TYR A 165 -10.56 -14.15 -12.71
C TYR A 165 -11.77 -14.81 -13.37
N LYS A 166 -12.71 -15.42 -12.59
CA LYS A 166 -13.88 -16.08 -13.16
C LYS A 166 -15.03 -15.09 -13.39
N PRO A 167 -15.77 -15.24 -14.48
CA PRO A 167 -17.03 -14.51 -14.66
C PRO A 167 -18.02 -14.91 -13.57
N VAL A 168 -18.77 -13.95 -13.07
CA VAL A 168 -19.80 -14.17 -12.04
C VAL A 168 -21.12 -13.66 -12.54
N VAL A 169 -22.09 -14.55 -12.48
CA VAL A 169 -23.51 -14.29 -12.78
C VAL A 169 -24.30 -14.65 -11.50
N GLN A 170 -25.21 -13.77 -11.12
CA GLN A 170 -26.06 -13.97 -9.95
C GLN A 170 -27.52 -13.63 -10.26
N PRO A 171 -28.48 -14.13 -9.44
CA PRO A 171 -29.85 -13.64 -9.51
C PRO A 171 -29.87 -12.11 -9.32
N GLY A 172 -30.51 -11.42 -10.24
CA GLY A 172 -30.66 -9.97 -10.25
C GLY A 172 -32.02 -9.48 -9.83
N GLY A 173 -32.40 -8.28 -10.25
CA GLY A 173 -33.68 -7.68 -9.95
C GLY A 173 -34.88 -8.45 -10.51
N TRP A 174 -36.07 -8.00 -10.13
CA TRP A 174 -37.34 -8.56 -10.59
C TRP A 174 -37.90 -7.66 -11.69
N TYR A 175 -38.37 -8.30 -12.76
CA TYR A 175 -39.19 -7.64 -13.78
C TYR A 175 -40.65 -8.01 -13.59
N SER A 176 -41.52 -7.03 -13.62
CA SER A 176 -42.94 -7.24 -13.74
C SER A 176 -43.35 -7.02 -15.18
N TRP A 177 -43.87 -8.05 -15.82
CA TRP A 177 -44.30 -7.99 -17.19
C TRP A 177 -45.81 -8.28 -17.28
N GLY A 178 -46.60 -7.22 -17.45
CA GLY A 178 -48.06 -7.35 -17.46
C GLY A 178 -48.65 -7.79 -16.11
N ASP A 179 -49.73 -8.57 -16.18
CA ASP A 179 -50.45 -9.07 -15.01
C ASP A 179 -49.78 -10.30 -14.36
N ASN A 180 -48.74 -10.81 -14.92
CA ASN A 180 -47.96 -11.89 -14.38
C ASN A 180 -46.93 -11.38 -13.37
N GLY A 181 -46.84 -12.01 -12.21
CA GLY A 181 -45.90 -11.63 -11.15
C GLY A 181 -44.47 -11.50 -11.61
N GLY A 182 -43.64 -10.92 -10.77
CA GLY A 182 -42.26 -10.60 -11.12
C GLY A 182 -41.44 -11.83 -11.54
N LEU A 183 -40.68 -11.66 -12.62
CA LEU A 183 -39.69 -12.63 -13.08
C LEU A 183 -38.29 -12.23 -12.54
N SER A 184 -37.60 -13.18 -11.98
CA SER A 184 -36.21 -12.97 -11.56
C SER A 184 -35.31 -12.82 -12.77
N ALA A 185 -34.52 -11.78 -12.78
CA ALA A 185 -33.52 -11.54 -13.80
C ALA A 185 -32.15 -12.10 -13.37
N THR A 186 -31.22 -12.06 -14.28
CA THR A 186 -29.84 -12.47 -14.06
C THR A 186 -28.91 -11.28 -14.32
N GLU A 187 -28.00 -11.03 -13.41
CA GLU A 187 -27.03 -9.95 -13.50
C GLU A 187 -25.61 -10.49 -13.65
N PHE A 188 -24.85 -9.87 -14.56
CA PHE A 188 -23.42 -10.09 -14.61
C PHE A 188 -22.72 -9.17 -13.60
N GLN A 189 -22.00 -9.76 -12.66
CA GLN A 189 -21.23 -9.01 -11.67
C GLN A 189 -19.83 -8.68 -12.17
N ARG A 190 -19.30 -9.54 -13.04
CA ARG A 190 -17.95 -9.39 -13.60
C ARG A 190 -17.77 -10.31 -14.80
N GLY A 191 -16.97 -9.83 -15.76
CA GLY A 191 -16.59 -10.59 -16.95
C GLY A 191 -15.45 -11.59 -16.71
N ASP A 192 -15.01 -12.23 -17.80
CA ASP A 192 -13.93 -13.21 -17.79
C ASP A 192 -12.55 -12.55 -17.69
N GLY A 193 -11.82 -12.83 -16.63
CA GLY A 193 -10.46 -12.38 -16.36
C GLY A 193 -9.41 -13.47 -16.57
N SER A 194 -9.60 -14.39 -17.52
CA SER A 194 -8.69 -15.53 -17.80
C SER A 194 -7.27 -15.10 -18.19
N ALA A 195 -7.06 -13.85 -18.58
CA ALA A 195 -5.73 -13.27 -18.85
C ALA A 195 -4.97 -12.77 -17.61
N MET A 196 -5.60 -12.82 -16.42
CA MET A 196 -5.01 -12.34 -15.17
C MET A 196 -3.69 -13.07 -14.84
N THR A 197 -2.69 -12.31 -14.42
CA THR A 197 -1.35 -12.80 -14.05
C THR A 197 -0.92 -12.23 -12.70
N PHE A 198 0.25 -12.65 -12.20
CA PHE A 198 0.88 -12.05 -11.03
C PHE A 198 1.12 -10.53 -11.24
N VAL A 199 1.00 -9.79 -10.15
CA VAL A 199 1.51 -8.42 -10.08
C VAL A 199 3.03 -8.47 -10.01
N LYS A 200 3.72 -7.69 -10.84
CA LYS A 200 5.18 -7.68 -10.94
C LYS A 200 5.75 -6.46 -10.24
N ARG A 201 6.69 -6.69 -9.34
CA ARG A 201 7.48 -5.65 -8.71
C ARG A 201 8.91 -5.75 -9.19
N LYS A 202 9.36 -4.76 -9.94
CA LYS A 202 10.75 -4.62 -10.39
C LYS A 202 11.46 -3.69 -9.43
N GLU A 203 12.58 -4.14 -8.87
CA GLU A 203 13.32 -3.38 -7.89
C GLU A 203 14.77 -3.22 -8.27
N PHE A 204 15.32 -2.05 -7.93
CA PHE A 204 16.76 -1.79 -7.94
C PHE A 204 17.12 -1.09 -6.63
N THR A 205 18.19 -1.57 -5.99
CA THR A 205 18.73 -0.99 -4.77
C THR A 205 20.25 -0.84 -4.91
N ALA A 206 20.79 0.28 -4.46
CA ALA A 206 22.24 0.50 -4.34
C ALA A 206 22.53 0.98 -2.93
N GLY A 207 23.50 0.34 -2.26
CA GLY A 207 23.81 0.57 -0.86
C GLY A 207 25.29 0.85 -0.61
N LEU A 208 25.56 1.69 0.36
CA LEU A 208 26.88 1.94 0.91
C LEU A 208 26.82 1.77 2.42
N ARG A 209 27.54 0.78 2.92
CA ARG A 209 27.63 0.47 4.35
C ARG A 209 29.06 0.54 4.82
N GLY A 210 29.30 1.14 5.98
CA GLY A 210 30.66 1.20 6.49
C GLY A 210 30.76 1.46 7.97
N SER A 211 31.99 1.32 8.46
CA SER A 211 32.42 1.75 9.78
C SER A 211 33.80 2.40 9.71
N MET A 212 34.05 3.35 10.58
CA MET A 212 35.31 4.11 10.62
C MET A 212 35.73 4.42 12.06
N TRP A 213 37.03 4.67 12.24
CA TRP A 213 37.67 5.06 13.51
C TRP A 213 37.45 4.03 14.61
N ASN A 214 37.79 2.75 14.36
CA ASN A 214 37.56 1.63 15.28
C ASN A 214 36.08 1.49 15.69
N ARG A 215 35.19 1.55 14.68
CA ARG A 215 33.73 1.48 14.84
C ARG A 215 33.13 2.59 15.73
N LEU A 216 33.86 3.72 15.88
CA LEU A 216 33.28 4.90 16.49
C LEU A 216 32.05 5.36 15.72
N LEU A 217 32.14 5.36 14.39
CA LEU A 217 31.03 5.68 13.50
C LEU A 217 30.70 4.48 12.63
N THR A 218 29.42 4.14 12.55
CA THR A 218 28.86 3.13 11.64
C THR A 218 27.75 3.78 10.82
N PHE A 219 27.71 3.52 9.53
CA PHE A 219 26.69 4.10 8.66
C PHE A 219 26.19 3.08 7.62
N ASP A 220 24.96 3.32 7.17
CA ASP A 220 24.28 2.58 6.11
C ASP A 220 23.46 3.59 5.31
N PHE A 221 23.67 3.66 3.99
CA PHE A 221 22.93 4.50 3.05
C PHE A 221 22.45 3.63 1.91
N ASN A 222 21.14 3.65 1.63
CA ASN A 222 20.56 2.91 0.54
C ASN A 222 19.73 3.82 -0.34
N PHE A 223 19.90 3.71 -1.63
CA PHE A 223 18.99 4.22 -2.64
C PHE A 223 18.15 3.07 -3.17
N PHE A 224 16.87 3.27 -3.36
CA PHE A 224 15.99 2.27 -3.93
C PHE A 224 15.02 2.89 -4.95
N THR A 225 14.69 2.11 -5.97
CA THR A 225 13.58 2.40 -6.86
C THR A 225 12.84 1.11 -7.17
N SER A 226 11.51 1.17 -7.14
CA SER A 226 10.68 0.04 -7.50
C SER A 226 9.53 0.48 -8.38
N LYS A 227 9.19 -0.38 -9.35
CA LYS A 227 8.01 -0.23 -10.19
C LYS A 227 7.11 -1.44 -10.01
N MET A 228 5.87 -1.21 -9.62
CA MET A 228 4.85 -2.24 -9.54
C MET A 228 3.98 -2.17 -10.79
N GLU A 229 3.91 -3.27 -11.53
CA GLU A 229 3.19 -3.38 -12.79
C GLU A 229 2.09 -4.43 -12.68
N GLY A 230 0.94 -4.12 -13.26
CA GLY A 230 -0.16 -5.06 -13.33
C GLY A 230 -1.03 -5.13 -12.08
N GLY A 231 -1.12 -4.06 -11.30
CA GLY A 231 -2.15 -3.93 -10.26
C GLY A 231 -3.55 -4.10 -10.87
N LEU A 232 -4.45 -4.77 -10.13
CA LEU A 232 -5.79 -5.06 -10.65
C LEU A 232 -6.62 -3.80 -10.80
N ALA A 233 -7.32 -3.71 -11.94
CA ALA A 233 -8.33 -2.70 -12.21
C ALA A 233 -9.46 -3.27 -13.05
N ARG A 234 -10.64 -2.64 -12.96
CA ARG A 234 -11.72 -2.78 -13.93
C ARG A 234 -11.64 -1.58 -14.87
N THR A 235 -11.15 -1.79 -16.07
CA THR A 235 -10.86 -0.73 -17.04
C THR A 235 -12.14 -0.22 -17.71
N SER A 236 -13.02 0.41 -16.92
CA SER A 236 -14.33 0.87 -17.37
C SER A 236 -14.24 2.02 -18.36
N SER A 237 -13.21 2.86 -18.31
CA SER A 237 -13.01 3.97 -19.26
C SER A 237 -12.70 3.50 -20.68
N LEU A 238 -12.20 2.27 -20.85
CA LEU A 238 -11.88 1.68 -22.15
C LEU A 238 -13.11 1.11 -22.87
N TYR A 239 -14.25 1.03 -22.18
CA TYR A 239 -15.47 0.43 -22.73
C TYR A 239 -16.58 1.48 -22.87
N PRO A 240 -17.43 1.36 -23.90
CA PRO A 240 -18.65 2.17 -23.97
C PRO A 240 -19.50 1.99 -22.71
N ILE A 241 -20.20 3.05 -22.31
CA ILE A 241 -20.95 3.09 -21.05
C ILE A 241 -21.95 1.94 -20.89
N TYR A 242 -22.50 1.44 -21.99
CA TYR A 242 -23.47 0.32 -21.97
C TYR A 242 -22.84 -1.04 -21.59
N PHE A 243 -21.50 -1.15 -21.52
CA PHE A 243 -20.82 -2.32 -20.97
C PHE A 243 -20.48 -2.14 -19.49
N THR A 244 -20.46 -0.92 -18.98
CA THR A 244 -20.05 -0.62 -17.62
C THR A 244 -21.19 -0.73 -16.63
N GLN A 245 -22.35 -0.20 -17.02
CA GLN A 245 -23.54 -0.22 -16.20
C GLN A 245 -24.75 0.09 -17.10
N VAL A 246 -25.53 -0.89 -17.44
CA VAL A 246 -26.65 -0.71 -18.36
C VAL A 246 -27.95 -1.08 -17.71
N GLY A 247 -28.83 -0.09 -17.66
CA GLY A 247 -30.25 -0.31 -17.43
C GLY A 247 -30.59 -1.03 -16.14
N TYR A 248 -31.74 -1.69 -16.18
CA TYR A 248 -32.22 -2.53 -15.10
C TYR A 248 -32.42 -3.95 -15.64
N PRO A 249 -31.82 -4.96 -14.98
CA PRO A 249 -30.88 -4.93 -13.87
C PRO A 249 -29.50 -4.38 -14.28
N SER A 250 -28.81 -3.76 -13.35
CA SER A 250 -27.45 -3.28 -13.62
C SER A 250 -26.50 -4.46 -13.79
N SER A 251 -25.75 -4.46 -14.87
CA SER A 251 -24.82 -5.53 -15.23
C SER A 251 -23.48 -4.96 -15.63
N SER A 252 -22.41 -5.68 -15.32
CA SER A 252 -21.07 -5.31 -15.77
C SER A 252 -20.34 -6.55 -16.28
N ILE A 253 -19.99 -6.55 -17.57
CA ILE A 253 -19.19 -7.62 -18.17
C ILE A 253 -17.69 -7.33 -18.13
N ILE A 254 -17.28 -6.21 -17.53
CA ILE A 254 -15.88 -5.80 -17.46
C ILE A 254 -15.13 -6.68 -16.47
N PRO A 255 -14.08 -7.38 -16.90
CA PRO A 255 -13.27 -8.20 -16.02
C PRO A 255 -12.30 -7.37 -15.16
N TYR A 256 -11.71 -7.99 -14.17
CA TYR A 256 -10.46 -7.51 -13.58
C TYR A 256 -9.29 -7.85 -14.51
N VAL A 257 -8.43 -6.89 -14.74
CA VAL A 257 -7.23 -7.02 -15.55
C VAL A 257 -6.01 -6.43 -14.85
N ASN A 258 -4.82 -6.91 -15.20
CA ASN A 258 -3.57 -6.33 -14.73
C ASN A 258 -3.30 -5.03 -15.51
N PHE A 259 -3.59 -3.88 -14.92
CA PHE A 259 -3.57 -2.59 -15.61
C PHE A 259 -2.76 -1.51 -14.89
N ASN A 260 -2.98 -1.33 -13.57
CA ASN A 260 -2.39 -0.25 -12.80
C ASN A 260 -0.87 -0.41 -12.65
N GLU A 261 -0.17 0.71 -12.70
CA GLU A 261 1.26 0.77 -12.47
C GLU A 261 1.60 1.86 -11.44
N ASP A 262 2.51 1.53 -10.54
CA ASP A 262 2.98 2.40 -9.47
C ASP A 262 4.50 2.44 -9.44
N LYS A 263 5.05 3.58 -9.10
CA LYS A 263 6.49 3.76 -8.90
C LYS A 263 6.77 4.29 -7.51
N ARG A 264 7.81 3.77 -6.89
CA ARG A 264 8.36 4.27 -5.64
C ARG A 264 9.86 4.46 -5.79
N THR A 265 10.36 5.62 -5.39
CA THR A 265 11.80 5.93 -5.40
C THR A 265 12.13 6.66 -4.11
N GLY A 266 13.26 6.31 -3.51
CA GLY A 266 13.66 6.90 -2.26
C GLY A 266 15.07 6.54 -1.84
N PHE A 267 15.43 6.98 -0.66
CA PHE A 267 16.64 6.59 0.03
C PHE A 267 16.36 6.43 1.52
N ASP A 268 17.11 5.56 2.16
CA ASP A 268 17.17 5.45 3.60
C ASP A 268 18.62 5.55 4.07
N PHE A 269 18.75 5.94 5.32
CA PHE A 269 20.06 6.03 5.95
C PHE A 269 19.98 5.72 7.45
N SER A 270 21.08 5.21 7.97
CA SER A 270 21.31 5.15 9.40
C SER A 270 22.78 5.48 9.72
N VAL A 271 22.99 6.23 10.80
CA VAL A 271 24.31 6.60 11.29
C VAL A 271 24.32 6.42 12.80
N TYR A 272 25.28 5.67 13.29
CA TYR A 272 25.48 5.43 14.72
C TYR A 272 26.88 5.85 15.13
N ALA A 273 26.96 6.61 16.21
CA ALA A 273 28.21 6.95 16.89
C ALA A 273 28.28 6.23 18.24
N ASN A 274 29.33 5.45 18.43
CA ASN A 274 29.57 4.66 19.65
C ASN A 274 30.84 5.15 20.32
N LYS A 275 30.75 5.66 21.53
CA LYS A 275 31.93 6.17 22.26
C LYS A 275 31.84 5.86 23.75
N LYS A 276 32.94 5.37 24.29
CA LYS A 276 33.09 5.26 25.73
C LYS A 276 33.66 6.55 26.28
N VAL A 277 32.99 7.15 27.26
CA VAL A 277 33.38 8.37 27.95
C VAL A 277 33.48 8.04 29.46
N GLY A 278 34.71 7.87 29.92
CA GLY A 278 34.95 7.37 31.30
C GLY A 278 34.36 5.98 31.47
N GLU A 279 33.44 5.80 32.44
CA GLU A 279 32.72 4.54 32.69
C GLU A 279 31.42 4.41 31.92
N VAL A 280 31.03 5.41 31.11
CA VAL A 280 29.77 5.45 30.37
C VAL A 280 29.99 5.03 28.94
N ASP A 281 29.24 4.01 28.46
CA ASP A 281 29.17 3.65 27.06
C ASP A 281 27.98 4.41 26.41
N LEU A 282 28.31 5.29 25.47
CA LEU A 282 27.34 6.11 24.76
C LEU A 282 27.14 5.61 23.33
N THR A 283 25.89 5.47 22.92
CA THR A 283 25.48 5.24 21.53
C THR A 283 24.48 6.30 21.13
N LEU A 284 24.81 7.09 20.10
CA LEU A 284 23.90 8.01 19.45
C LEU A 284 23.58 7.47 18.07
N GLY A 285 22.30 7.28 17.76
CA GLY A 285 21.81 6.83 16.46
C GLY A 285 20.89 7.86 15.82
N VAL A 286 21.07 8.06 14.52
CA VAL A 286 20.14 8.81 13.68
C VAL A 286 19.82 7.94 12.47
N SER A 287 18.55 7.75 12.20
CA SER A 287 18.08 7.03 11.01
C SER A 287 16.98 7.82 10.32
N GLY A 288 16.84 7.65 9.04
CA GLY A 288 15.79 8.30 8.30
C GLY A 288 15.51 7.64 6.96
N MET A 289 14.34 7.94 6.42
CA MET A 289 13.93 7.52 5.09
C MET A 289 13.17 8.65 4.43
N TRP A 290 13.45 8.84 3.15
CA TRP A 290 12.65 9.68 2.28
C TRP A 290 12.20 8.88 1.07
N TYR A 291 10.93 9.04 0.69
CA TYR A 291 10.43 8.38 -0.51
C TYR A 291 9.34 9.19 -1.22
N LYS A 292 9.26 8.98 -2.51
CA LYS A 292 8.17 9.45 -3.37
C LYS A 292 7.50 8.23 -3.99
N SER A 293 6.16 8.16 -3.86
CA SER A 293 5.33 7.16 -4.54
C SER A 293 4.41 7.86 -5.52
N THR A 294 4.31 7.36 -6.75
CA THR A 294 3.49 7.95 -7.81
C THR A 294 2.70 6.89 -8.54
N ALA A 295 1.46 7.23 -8.92
CA ALA A 295 0.69 6.46 -9.88
C ALA A 295 1.27 6.71 -11.28
N GLU A 296 1.72 5.67 -11.96
CA GLU A 296 2.28 5.75 -13.32
C GLU A 296 1.21 5.47 -14.38
N LYS A 297 0.24 4.60 -14.04
CA LYS A 297 -0.83 4.23 -14.95
C LYS A 297 -2.11 3.92 -14.18
N ARG A 298 -3.21 4.51 -14.60
CA ARG A 298 -4.57 4.30 -14.07
C ARG A 298 -5.58 4.24 -15.20
N ASP A 299 -6.71 3.61 -14.93
CA ASP A 299 -7.89 3.68 -15.79
C ASP A 299 -8.66 4.95 -15.44
N GLU A 300 -8.37 6.04 -16.15
CA GLU A 300 -8.99 7.33 -15.94
C GLU A 300 -9.33 7.99 -17.28
N ASN A 301 -10.44 8.70 -17.29
CA ASN A 301 -10.85 9.56 -18.40
C ASN A 301 -11.25 10.90 -17.79
N VAL A 302 -10.30 11.81 -17.70
CA VAL A 302 -10.47 13.11 -17.07
C VAL A 302 -10.47 14.22 -18.13
N GLU A 303 -11.34 15.20 -17.96
CA GLU A 303 -11.46 16.34 -18.87
C GLU A 303 -10.29 17.33 -18.66
N PHE A 304 -9.84 17.48 -17.41
CA PHE A 304 -8.79 18.43 -17.03
C PHE A 304 -7.59 17.70 -16.41
N ASP A 305 -6.38 18.09 -16.81
CA ASP A 305 -5.12 17.49 -16.31
C ASP A 305 -4.96 17.54 -14.79
N TYR A 306 -5.53 18.54 -14.12
CA TYR A 306 -5.42 18.66 -12.67
C TYR A 306 -6.27 17.62 -11.92
N LEU A 307 -7.26 17.01 -12.58
CA LEU A 307 -8.05 15.90 -12.03
C LEU A 307 -7.31 14.55 -12.14
N SER A 308 -6.26 14.46 -12.98
CA SER A 308 -5.53 13.21 -13.18
C SER A 308 -4.80 12.76 -11.93
N VAL A 309 -4.95 11.49 -11.59
CA VAL A 309 -4.23 10.80 -10.51
C VAL A 309 -2.85 10.36 -10.99
N VAL A 310 -2.66 10.18 -12.31
CA VAL A 310 -1.35 9.81 -12.89
C VAL A 310 -0.32 10.91 -12.63
N GLY A 311 0.86 10.49 -12.18
CA GLY A 311 1.94 11.40 -11.75
C GLY A 311 1.80 11.96 -10.33
N ARG A 312 0.68 11.72 -9.65
CA ARG A 312 0.44 12.16 -8.26
C ARG A 312 0.80 11.06 -7.26
N ALA A 313 0.89 11.45 -5.99
CA ALA A 313 1.15 10.50 -4.91
C ALA A 313 0.02 9.48 -4.78
N LEU A 314 0.36 8.22 -4.49
CA LEU A 314 -0.62 7.14 -4.34
C LEU A 314 -1.65 7.41 -3.24
N ASN A 315 -1.19 8.02 -2.14
CA ASN A 315 -2.01 8.37 -0.98
C ASN A 315 -2.35 9.86 -1.01
N GLY A 316 -2.98 10.32 -2.09
CA GLY A 316 -3.33 11.72 -2.31
C GLY A 316 -4.61 12.13 -1.61
N HIS A 317 -4.60 13.34 -1.04
CA HIS A 317 -5.82 14.07 -0.70
C HIS A 317 -6.32 14.83 -1.93
N TRP A 318 -7.59 14.66 -2.20
CA TRP A 318 -8.27 15.36 -3.28
C TRP A 318 -9.42 16.17 -2.71
N GLY A 319 -9.53 17.41 -3.10
CA GLY A 319 -10.59 18.29 -2.61
C GLY A 319 -10.53 19.66 -3.27
N LEU A 320 -11.42 20.53 -2.83
CA LEU A 320 -11.49 21.90 -3.31
C LEU A 320 -10.41 22.77 -2.66
N GLN A 321 -9.78 23.61 -3.44
CA GLN A 321 -8.76 24.54 -2.96
C GLN A 321 -9.44 25.77 -2.35
N SER A 322 -9.18 26.04 -1.06
CA SER A 322 -9.66 27.24 -0.40
C SER A 322 -8.86 28.48 -0.85
N GLU A 323 -9.57 29.58 -1.06
CA GLU A 323 -9.03 30.94 -1.27
C GLU A 323 -9.28 31.87 -0.06
N GLY A 324 -9.74 31.32 1.08
CA GLY A 324 -10.08 32.06 2.27
C GLY A 324 -11.57 31.99 2.61
N PHE A 325 -12.10 33.05 3.20
CA PHE A 325 -13.51 33.13 3.61
C PHE A 325 -14.18 34.29 2.90
N PHE A 326 -15.49 34.19 2.69
CA PHE A 326 -16.30 35.31 2.24
C PHE A 326 -16.48 36.32 3.38
N ASN A 327 -16.18 37.59 3.13
CA ASN A 327 -16.33 38.64 4.12
C ASN A 327 -17.78 39.15 4.20
N ASP A 328 -18.45 39.27 3.05
CA ASP A 328 -19.80 39.84 2.96
C ASP A 328 -20.60 39.22 1.81
N GLN A 329 -21.86 39.62 1.69
CA GLN A 329 -22.75 39.16 0.62
C GLN A 329 -22.33 39.65 -0.74
N ALA A 330 -21.69 40.81 -0.88
CA ALA A 330 -21.26 41.32 -2.16
C ALA A 330 -20.13 40.48 -2.78
N GLU A 331 -19.22 39.96 -1.96
CA GLU A 331 -18.21 39.00 -2.41
C GLU A 331 -18.85 37.68 -2.90
N ILE A 332 -19.88 37.18 -2.20
CA ILE A 332 -20.59 35.96 -2.59
C ILE A 332 -21.29 36.15 -3.92
N ASP A 333 -21.98 37.28 -4.09
CA ASP A 333 -22.72 37.60 -5.33
C ASP A 333 -21.79 37.79 -6.54
N ALA A 334 -20.55 38.18 -6.32
CA ALA A 334 -19.54 38.38 -7.35
C ALA A 334 -18.69 37.13 -7.65
N ALA A 335 -18.71 36.12 -6.79
CA ALA A 335 -17.91 34.91 -6.91
C ALA A 335 -18.60 33.83 -7.78
N PRO A 336 -17.83 32.85 -8.31
CA PRO A 336 -18.38 31.65 -8.88
C PRO A 336 -19.33 30.93 -7.92
N LYS A 337 -20.46 30.44 -8.45
CA LYS A 337 -21.49 29.79 -7.62
C LYS A 337 -21.00 28.48 -7.05
N GLN A 338 -20.93 28.36 -5.72
CA GLN A 338 -20.64 27.07 -5.05
C GLN A 338 -21.91 26.20 -5.05
N THR A 339 -21.80 24.97 -5.57
CA THR A 339 -22.97 24.10 -5.82
C THR A 339 -23.34 23.19 -4.66
N PHE A 340 -22.59 23.24 -3.55
CA PHE A 340 -22.74 22.32 -2.41
C PHE A 340 -23.82 22.74 -1.39
N GLY A 341 -24.37 23.93 -1.52
CA GLY A 341 -25.40 24.48 -0.64
C GLY A 341 -25.41 26.01 -0.64
N ASP A 342 -26.24 26.57 0.20
CA ASP A 342 -26.32 28.03 0.38
C ASP A 342 -25.07 28.54 1.11
N VAL A 343 -24.48 29.59 0.57
CA VAL A 343 -23.26 30.22 1.06
C VAL A 343 -23.58 31.49 1.81
N LYS A 344 -22.91 31.74 2.94
CA LYS A 344 -23.07 32.91 3.81
C LYS A 344 -21.73 33.59 4.09
N PRO A 345 -21.71 34.86 4.46
CA PRO A 345 -20.50 35.49 4.96
C PRO A 345 -19.87 34.71 6.12
N GLY A 346 -18.56 34.44 6.01
CA GLY A 346 -17.81 33.59 6.93
C GLY A 346 -17.61 32.15 6.42
N ASP A 347 -18.29 31.71 5.37
CA ASP A 347 -18.06 30.42 4.75
C ASP A 347 -16.78 30.42 3.89
N ILE A 348 -16.24 29.23 3.63
CA ILE A 348 -15.03 29.08 2.83
C ILE A 348 -15.34 29.38 1.36
N ARG A 349 -14.51 30.27 0.77
CA ARG A 349 -14.47 30.51 -0.66
C ARG A 349 -13.53 29.49 -1.30
N TYR A 350 -14.06 28.73 -2.27
CA TYR A 350 -13.29 27.79 -3.05
C TYR A 350 -12.99 28.33 -4.45
N LYS A 351 -11.86 27.88 -4.98
CA LYS A 351 -11.39 28.28 -6.30
C LYS A 351 -12.14 27.50 -7.39
N ASP A 352 -12.64 28.23 -8.38
CA ASP A 352 -13.08 27.70 -9.68
C ASP A 352 -11.81 27.42 -10.52
N GLN A 353 -11.49 26.15 -10.72
CA GLN A 353 -10.24 25.74 -11.39
C GLN A 353 -10.37 25.77 -12.91
N ASN A 354 -11.56 25.50 -13.46
CA ASN A 354 -11.83 25.45 -14.89
C ASN A 354 -12.38 26.77 -15.44
N ASN A 355 -12.71 27.74 -14.57
CA ASN A 355 -13.29 29.05 -14.88
C ASN A 355 -14.66 28.96 -15.62
N ASP A 356 -15.50 28.00 -15.25
CA ASP A 356 -16.84 27.84 -15.83
C ASP A 356 -17.92 28.64 -15.08
N GLY A 357 -17.54 29.37 -14.02
CA GLY A 357 -18.42 30.19 -13.20
C GLY A 357 -19.15 29.42 -12.10
N LYS A 358 -18.74 28.17 -11.86
CA LYS A 358 -19.24 27.33 -10.76
C LYS A 358 -18.08 26.72 -10.00
N VAL A 359 -18.36 26.31 -8.77
CA VAL A 359 -17.44 25.44 -7.99
C VAL A 359 -18.18 24.14 -7.73
N ASP A 360 -17.69 23.06 -8.31
CA ASP A 360 -18.29 21.72 -8.22
C ASP A 360 -17.21 20.62 -8.13
N ASP A 361 -17.58 19.38 -8.39
CA ASP A 361 -16.63 18.25 -8.33
C ASP A 361 -15.52 18.32 -9.39
N ASN A 362 -15.72 19.11 -10.47
CA ASN A 362 -14.69 19.32 -11.49
C ASN A 362 -13.57 20.26 -11.04
N ASP A 363 -13.73 20.95 -9.89
CA ASP A 363 -12.72 21.84 -9.33
C ASP A 363 -11.83 21.16 -8.27
N ARG A 364 -11.97 19.87 -8.08
CA ARG A 364 -11.13 19.12 -7.15
C ARG A 364 -9.72 19.02 -7.67
N VAL A 365 -8.76 19.29 -6.80
CA VAL A 365 -7.32 19.22 -7.08
C VAL A 365 -6.60 18.35 -6.07
N PHE A 366 -5.39 17.95 -6.40
CA PHE A 366 -4.49 17.29 -5.46
C PHE A 366 -4.03 18.29 -4.41
N LEU A 367 -4.44 18.09 -3.15
CA LEU A 367 -4.13 18.97 -2.02
C LEU A 367 -2.88 18.56 -1.23
N GLY A 368 -2.39 17.34 -1.43
CA GLY A 368 -1.28 16.81 -0.67
C GLY A 368 -1.37 15.30 -0.51
N ARG A 369 -0.57 14.73 0.38
CA ARG A 369 -0.52 13.28 0.64
C ARG A 369 -0.72 12.97 2.13
N TRP A 370 -1.36 11.82 2.43
CA TRP A 370 -1.59 11.38 3.80
C TRP A 370 -0.30 10.99 4.52
N ASP A 371 0.57 10.30 3.84
CA ASP A 371 1.80 9.77 4.39
C ASP A 371 2.92 10.81 4.40
N SER A 372 3.76 10.73 5.41
CA SER A 372 4.95 11.58 5.51
C SER A 372 6.04 11.05 4.58
N PRO A 373 6.47 11.80 3.56
CA PRO A 373 7.54 11.39 2.67
C PRO A 373 8.89 11.28 3.37
N PHE A 374 9.10 12.03 4.43
CA PHE A 374 10.29 11.98 5.26
C PHE A 374 9.96 11.52 6.67
N MET A 375 10.64 10.48 7.11
CA MET A 375 10.58 9.94 8.47
C MET A 375 12.00 9.84 9.01
N SER A 376 12.19 10.22 10.27
CA SER A 376 13.50 10.14 10.92
C SER A 376 13.34 9.74 12.37
N GLY A 377 14.31 8.99 12.89
CA GLY A 377 14.43 8.63 14.28
C GLY A 377 15.78 9.03 14.82
N ILE A 378 15.81 9.53 16.05
CA ILE A 378 17.02 9.76 16.82
C ILE A 378 16.93 8.92 18.10
N ASN A 379 18.00 8.23 18.45
CA ASN A 379 18.08 7.50 19.71
C ASN A 379 19.41 7.79 20.40
N LEU A 380 19.35 7.83 21.72
CA LEU A 380 20.49 7.95 22.61
C LEU A 380 20.42 6.83 23.64
N THR A 381 21.47 6.03 23.72
CA THR A 381 21.65 5.04 24.77
C THR A 381 22.89 5.40 25.57
N ALA A 382 22.74 5.51 26.88
CA ALA A 382 23.85 5.70 27.81
C ALA A 382 23.83 4.56 28.83
N LYS A 383 24.91 3.76 28.86
CA LYS A 383 25.07 2.64 29.79
C LYS A 383 26.18 2.93 30.77
N TRP A 384 25.85 2.97 32.04
CA TRP A 384 26.78 3.15 33.15
C TRP A 384 26.58 2.04 34.18
N ARG A 385 27.56 1.14 34.28
CA ARG A 385 27.48 -0.06 35.12
C ARG A 385 26.17 -0.84 34.86
N ASP A 386 25.30 -0.96 35.85
CA ASP A 386 24.01 -1.66 35.76
C ASP A 386 22.86 -0.79 35.29
N PHE A 387 23.08 0.51 35.08
CA PHE A 387 22.07 1.46 34.65
C PHE A 387 22.14 1.68 33.16
N THR A 388 20.98 1.67 32.49
CA THR A 388 20.84 2.03 31.07
C THR A 388 19.78 3.09 30.93
N LEU A 389 20.17 4.24 30.38
CA LEU A 389 19.22 5.28 29.91
C LEU A 389 19.05 5.14 28.40
N TYR A 390 17.80 5.06 27.98
CA TYR A 390 17.43 5.06 26.57
C TYR A 390 16.45 6.19 26.30
N VAL A 391 16.74 7.02 25.30
CA VAL A 391 15.89 8.12 24.82
C VAL A 391 15.70 7.98 23.34
N MET A 392 14.46 8.11 22.86
CA MET A 392 14.11 8.02 21.45
C MET A 392 13.17 9.16 21.06
N GLY A 393 13.39 9.74 19.88
CA GLY A 393 12.52 10.70 19.25
C GLY A 393 12.24 10.30 17.81
N ASN A 394 11.00 10.52 17.35
CA ASN A 394 10.61 10.29 15.96
C ASN A 394 10.11 11.60 15.34
N LEU A 395 10.42 11.78 14.07
CA LEU A 395 10.06 12.95 13.27
C LEU A 395 9.40 12.49 11.97
N TYR A 396 8.23 13.08 11.66
CA TYR A 396 7.49 12.85 10.42
C TYR A 396 7.21 14.19 9.77
N ILE A 397 7.56 14.33 8.49
CA ILE A 397 7.42 15.60 7.76
C ILE A 397 6.76 15.37 6.41
N GLY A 398 5.86 16.29 6.02
CA GLY A 398 5.27 16.41 4.69
C GLY A 398 4.01 15.58 4.47
N GLY A 399 3.47 14.95 5.53
CA GLY A 399 2.14 14.36 5.50
C GLY A 399 1.08 15.39 5.88
N TYR A 400 -0.12 15.24 5.34
CA TYR A 400 -1.29 16.06 5.63
C TYR A 400 -2.36 15.19 6.28
N GLY A 401 -2.97 15.68 7.34
CA GLY A 401 -4.12 15.04 8.00
C GLY A 401 -5.40 15.83 7.77
N MET A 402 -6.52 15.13 7.64
CA MET A 402 -7.83 15.76 7.75
C MET A 402 -8.11 15.98 9.22
N LYS A 403 -8.64 17.17 9.55
CA LYS A 403 -9.19 17.43 10.88
C LYS A 403 -10.56 16.75 10.95
N ASP A 404 -10.78 15.97 11.98
CA ASP A 404 -12.02 15.22 12.16
C ASP A 404 -13.18 16.15 12.48
N ASN A 405 -14.39 15.76 12.09
CA ASN A 405 -15.63 16.51 12.28
C ASN A 405 -15.88 16.86 13.75
N SER A 406 -15.52 16.00 14.69
CA SER A 406 -15.66 16.25 16.13
C SER A 406 -14.90 17.48 16.65
N TYR A 407 -13.90 17.96 15.90
CA TYR A 407 -13.12 19.15 16.26
C TYR A 407 -13.85 20.47 15.94
N TYR A 408 -14.83 20.47 15.05
CA TYR A 408 -15.54 21.66 14.57
C TYR A 408 -16.99 21.78 15.06
N TRP A 409 -17.51 20.72 15.64
CA TRP A 409 -18.86 20.73 16.22
C TRP A 409 -18.75 20.98 17.75
N VAL A 410 -18.79 22.22 18.11
CA VAL A 410 -18.94 22.68 19.54
C VAL A 410 -20.37 23.10 19.76
#